data_ea8519d64292a023880bb24f9f2800f0
#
_entry.id   ea8519d64292a023880bb24f9f2800f0
#
_cell.length_a   1.000
_cell.length_b   1.000
_cell.length_c   1.000
_cell.angle_alpha   90.00
_cell.angle_beta   90.00
_cell.angle_gamma   90.00
#
_symmetry.space_group_name_H-M   'P 1'
#
loop_
_entity.id
_entity.type
_entity.pdbx_description
1 polymer ?
#
loop_
_entity_poly.entity_id
_entity_poly.type
_entity_poly.pdbx_seq_one_letter_code
_entity_poly.pdbx_strand_id
1 'polypeptide(L)'
;MHLNRREFLAGAVAFGALANQAATAGRPLKFLFMSDTHIERDFWERDHPVYTCWKPGNHAALVKTYEFINADPYCRDIDFAFFCGDQLNTGYTAQQQELDAELAIWNETLAKLDIHAKTRGTDLSSFKFVSRPYTCTQNLGRGNKPFDVTPQPLASRAIVIQGNHDTGVPEFHRDCAFTCGGARFIAFFAAYVGLPPPPGKKYHSTGAISDETLAFLEREMVAASADASIRHIVLFCHWVIAPAGKDFVHPIVDACPSNKMNDNRRKLLALCEKYGCDFFINGHEHNGRWPVAKVGPLSDINCGTVTGMTGSFGIVEIHPDKAVFNVYNRAVAEEKDGAIVYTRLPSRLFTREIPLKPIH
;
A
#
# COMPACT_ATOMS: atom_id res chain seq x y z
N MET A 1 41.40 -16.28 31.36
CA MET A 1 41.07 -15.39 30.27
C MET A 1 39.86 -14.59 30.68
N HIS A 2 40.01 -13.34 31.11
CA HIS A 2 38.90 -12.50 31.59
C HIS A 2 38.45 -11.66 30.38
N LEU A 3 37.32 -12.03 29.76
CA LEU A 3 36.64 -11.16 28.83
C LEU A 3 36.08 -9.95 29.54
N ASN A 4 36.32 -8.76 29.06
CA ASN A 4 35.78 -7.56 29.67
C ASN A 4 34.29 -7.41 29.36
N ARG A 5 33.55 -6.66 30.19
CA ARG A 5 32.10 -6.49 30.09
C ARG A 5 31.63 -5.91 28.72
N ARG A 6 32.51 -5.16 28.03
CA ARG A 6 32.22 -4.61 26.69
C ARG A 6 32.28 -5.67 25.60
N GLU A 7 33.26 -6.60 25.68
CA GLU A 7 33.40 -7.70 24.74
C GLU A 7 32.27 -8.73 24.89
N PHE A 8 31.79 -8.95 26.13
CA PHE A 8 30.64 -9.80 26.39
C PHE A 8 29.35 -9.18 25.84
N LEU A 9 29.13 -7.86 26.01
CA LEU A 9 27.96 -7.17 25.45
C LEU A 9 28.00 -7.10 23.91
N ALA A 10 29.16 -6.85 23.30
CA ALA A 10 29.31 -6.86 21.85
C ALA A 10 29.06 -8.25 21.27
N GLY A 11 29.55 -9.32 21.94
CA GLY A 11 29.26 -10.70 21.53
C GLY A 11 27.80 -11.08 21.66
N ALA A 12 27.12 -10.63 22.74
CA ALA A 12 25.69 -10.90 22.96
C ALA A 12 24.78 -10.18 21.93
N VAL A 13 25.15 -8.95 21.53
CA VAL A 13 24.42 -8.20 20.48
C VAL A 13 24.64 -8.84 19.11
N ALA A 14 25.88 -9.27 18.80
CA ALA A 14 26.16 -9.96 17.54
C ALA A 14 25.47 -11.34 17.47
N PHE A 15 25.45 -12.11 18.57
CA PHE A 15 24.74 -13.38 18.64
C PHE A 15 23.22 -13.22 18.56
N GLY A 16 22.65 -12.18 19.18
CA GLY A 16 21.22 -11.84 19.06
C GLY A 16 20.82 -11.45 17.65
N ALA A 17 21.66 -10.68 16.93
CA ALA A 17 21.42 -10.31 15.53
C ALA A 17 21.54 -11.52 14.60
N LEU A 18 22.53 -12.40 14.79
CA LEU A 18 22.70 -13.63 14.02
C LEU A 18 21.58 -14.66 14.31
N ALA A 19 21.12 -14.77 15.56
CA ALA A 19 20.01 -15.65 15.92
C ALA A 19 18.68 -15.18 15.30
N ASN A 20 18.44 -13.85 15.25
CA ASN A 20 17.27 -13.30 14.55
C ASN A 20 17.34 -13.50 13.02
N GLN A 21 18.53 -13.40 12.41
CA GLN A 21 18.70 -13.74 10.99
C GLN A 21 18.56 -15.24 10.73
N ALA A 22 19.04 -16.10 11.61
CA ALA A 22 18.91 -17.55 11.46
C ALA A 22 17.45 -18.04 11.66
N ALA A 23 16.67 -17.38 12.53
CA ALA A 23 15.25 -17.72 12.74
C ALA A 23 14.35 -17.38 11.53
N THR A 24 14.81 -16.49 10.63
CA THR A 24 14.11 -16.15 9.36
C THR A 24 14.66 -16.88 8.14
N ALA A 25 15.76 -17.60 8.26
CA ALA A 25 16.48 -18.25 7.16
C ALA A 25 15.72 -19.43 6.48
N GLY A 26 14.50 -19.75 6.87
CA GLY A 26 13.75 -20.87 6.32
C GLY A 26 12.31 -20.57 5.90
N ARG A 27 11.72 -19.41 6.24
CA ARG A 27 10.35 -19.10 5.85
C ARG A 27 10.29 -17.90 4.90
N PRO A 28 9.33 -17.87 3.97
CA PRO A 28 9.11 -16.70 3.14
C PRO A 28 8.69 -15.50 4.00
N LEU A 29 9.10 -14.29 3.56
CA LEU A 29 8.51 -13.06 4.06
C LEU A 29 7.04 -13.02 3.65
N LYS A 30 6.14 -12.71 4.58
CA LYS A 30 4.71 -12.72 4.32
C LYS A 30 4.05 -11.43 4.78
N PHE A 31 3.22 -10.83 3.93
CA PHE A 31 2.49 -9.61 4.30
C PHE A 31 1.05 -9.60 3.77
N LEU A 32 0.19 -8.88 4.49
CA LEU A 32 -1.15 -8.54 4.04
C LEU A 32 -1.06 -7.33 3.11
N PHE A 33 -1.76 -7.39 1.98
CA PHE A 33 -1.94 -6.26 1.08
C PHE A 33 -3.41 -5.93 0.90
N MET A 34 -3.76 -4.67 1.13
CA MET A 34 -5.09 -4.10 0.94
C MET A 34 -5.02 -2.74 0.29
N SER A 35 -6.08 -2.32 -0.40
CA SER A 35 -6.21 -1.00 -0.99
C SER A 35 -7.67 -0.59 -1.08
N ASP A 36 -7.93 0.71 -1.20
CA ASP A 36 -9.24 1.25 -1.54
C ASP A 36 -10.33 0.79 -0.56
N THR A 37 -10.11 0.99 0.74
CA THR A 37 -11.11 0.69 1.77
C THR A 37 -12.21 1.73 1.81
N HIS A 38 -11.90 2.96 1.45
CA HIS A 38 -12.79 4.10 1.33
C HIS A 38 -13.75 4.24 2.52
N ILE A 39 -13.28 4.32 3.69
CA ILE A 39 -14.12 4.54 4.86
C ILE A 39 -14.77 5.91 4.79
N GLU A 40 -16.04 5.96 5.09
CA GLU A 40 -16.84 7.16 5.05
C GLU A 40 -17.82 7.21 6.22
N ARG A 41 -18.11 8.43 6.66
CA ARG A 41 -19.15 8.71 7.64
C ARG A 41 -20.40 9.24 6.94
N ASP A 42 -21.56 8.61 7.18
CA ASP A 42 -22.96 9.07 7.00
C ASP A 42 -23.28 10.10 5.88
N PHE A 43 -22.38 10.34 4.92
CA PHE A 43 -22.52 11.40 3.92
C PHE A 43 -23.46 11.05 2.75
N TRP A 44 -24.03 9.83 2.72
CA TRP A 44 -24.68 9.25 1.55
C TRP A 44 -26.19 9.35 1.55
N GLU A 45 -26.73 10.30 2.25
CA GLU A 45 -28.09 10.78 1.94
C GLU A 45 -28.21 11.47 0.57
N ARG A 46 -27.09 11.66 -0.12
CA ARG A 46 -27.07 12.23 -1.46
C ARG A 46 -26.88 11.13 -2.49
N ASP A 47 -27.93 10.89 -3.27
CA ASP A 47 -27.94 10.07 -4.49
C ASP A 47 -26.73 10.38 -5.40
N HIS A 48 -25.55 9.81 -5.11
CA HIS A 48 -24.41 9.89 -6.01
C HIS A 48 -24.36 8.61 -6.85
N PRO A 49 -24.78 8.65 -8.13
CA PRO A 49 -24.97 7.45 -8.95
C PRO A 49 -23.68 6.69 -9.27
N VAL A 50 -22.52 7.27 -8.98
CA VAL A 50 -21.21 6.69 -9.32
C VAL A 50 -20.64 5.83 -8.19
N TYR A 51 -21.03 6.03 -6.94
CA TYR A 51 -20.44 5.36 -5.78
C TYR A 51 -21.43 4.43 -5.07
N THR A 52 -21.96 3.47 -5.78
CA THR A 52 -22.83 2.41 -5.21
C THR A 52 -22.08 1.46 -4.25
N CYS A 53 -20.78 1.67 -4.02
CA CYS A 53 -19.96 0.86 -3.13
C CYS A 53 -20.19 1.13 -1.63
N TRP A 54 -20.90 2.19 -1.27
CA TRP A 54 -21.00 2.74 0.10
C TRP A 54 -22.31 2.41 0.82
N LYS A 55 -22.86 1.29 0.61
CA LYS A 55 -24.02 0.82 1.38
C LYS A 55 -23.61 0.49 2.82
N PRO A 56 -24.55 0.63 3.79
CA PRO A 56 -24.30 0.36 5.22
C PRO A 56 -23.59 -0.98 5.53
N GLY A 57 -23.77 -1.98 4.69
CA GLY A 57 -23.07 -3.26 4.80
C GLY A 57 -21.55 -3.23 4.58
N ASN A 58 -20.97 -2.19 3.97
CA ASN A 58 -19.55 -2.20 3.60
C ASN A 58 -18.60 -2.15 4.80
N HIS A 59 -18.88 -1.32 5.80
CA HIS A 59 -18.10 -1.28 7.04
C HIS A 59 -18.16 -2.63 7.77
N ALA A 60 -19.35 -3.17 7.96
CA ALA A 60 -19.55 -4.48 8.58
C ALA A 60 -18.82 -5.59 7.79
N ALA A 61 -18.83 -5.54 6.47
CA ALA A 61 -18.12 -6.47 5.61
C ALA A 61 -16.59 -6.35 5.77
N LEU A 62 -16.05 -5.13 5.93
CA LEU A 62 -14.64 -4.92 6.19
C LEU A 62 -14.24 -5.49 7.57
N VAL A 63 -15.00 -5.19 8.62
CA VAL A 63 -14.79 -5.77 9.95
C VAL A 63 -14.82 -7.30 9.89
N LYS A 64 -15.80 -7.88 9.18
CA LYS A 64 -15.91 -9.33 9.00
C LYS A 64 -14.73 -9.93 8.24
N THR A 65 -14.16 -9.18 7.29
CA THR A 65 -12.94 -9.55 6.60
C THR A 65 -11.74 -9.58 7.56
N TYR A 66 -11.63 -8.60 8.44
CA TYR A 66 -10.59 -8.58 9.47
C TYR A 66 -10.72 -9.72 10.48
N GLU A 67 -11.94 -10.03 10.92
CA GLU A 67 -12.20 -11.20 11.75
C GLU A 67 -11.75 -12.50 11.09
N PHE A 68 -12.01 -12.66 9.78
CA PHE A 68 -11.52 -13.80 9.02
C PHE A 68 -9.99 -13.85 8.98
N ILE A 69 -9.32 -12.74 8.65
CA ILE A 69 -7.84 -12.66 8.62
C ILE A 69 -7.28 -13.02 10.01
N ASN A 70 -7.95 -12.56 11.07
CA ASN A 70 -7.57 -12.87 12.44
C ASN A 70 -7.72 -14.34 12.80
N ALA A 71 -8.74 -15.01 12.31
CA ALA A 71 -9.04 -16.41 12.62
C ALA A 71 -8.28 -17.41 11.75
N ASP A 72 -8.02 -17.05 10.48
CA ASP A 72 -7.38 -17.95 9.53
C ASP A 72 -5.90 -18.16 9.85
N PRO A 73 -5.44 -19.42 10.08
CA PRO A 73 -4.05 -19.70 10.47
C PRO A 73 -3.02 -19.26 9.45
N TYR A 74 -3.38 -19.26 8.16
CA TYR A 74 -2.49 -18.82 7.09
C TYR A 74 -2.42 -17.30 6.99
N CYS A 75 -3.57 -16.61 7.07
CA CYS A 75 -3.63 -15.15 6.96
C CYS A 75 -3.06 -14.42 8.17
N ARG A 76 -3.17 -15.01 9.37
CA ARG A 76 -2.73 -14.37 10.61
C ARG A 76 -1.22 -14.32 10.83
N ASP A 77 -0.43 -15.18 10.17
CA ASP A 77 1.03 -15.24 10.34
C ASP A 77 1.74 -14.35 9.31
N ILE A 78 1.64 -13.04 9.48
CA ILE A 78 2.24 -12.03 8.61
C ILE A 78 3.35 -11.24 9.30
N ASP A 79 4.28 -10.69 8.53
CA ASP A 79 5.37 -9.86 9.00
C ASP A 79 4.96 -8.39 9.11
N PHE A 80 4.08 -7.92 8.23
CA PHE A 80 3.48 -6.58 8.24
C PHE A 80 2.18 -6.55 7.43
N ALA A 81 1.42 -5.47 7.55
CA ALA A 81 0.29 -5.16 6.67
C ALA A 81 0.56 -3.88 5.89
N PHE A 82 0.19 -3.86 4.61
CA PHE A 82 0.35 -2.72 3.73
C PHE A 82 -0.99 -2.28 3.15
N PHE A 83 -1.31 -1.00 3.34
CA PHE A 83 -2.53 -0.36 2.86
C PHE A 83 -2.19 0.66 1.78
N CYS A 84 -2.60 0.39 0.54
CA CYS A 84 -2.11 1.05 -0.67
C CYS A 84 -3.02 2.19 -1.15
N GLY A 85 -3.36 3.09 -0.26
CA GLY A 85 -4.12 4.31 -0.59
C GLY A 85 -5.63 4.14 -0.60
N ASP A 86 -6.31 5.27 -0.66
CA ASP A 86 -7.77 5.43 -0.63
C ASP A 86 -8.42 4.70 0.55
N GLN A 87 -7.85 4.93 1.74
CA GLN A 87 -8.39 4.39 2.97
C GLN A 87 -9.61 5.19 3.44
N LEU A 88 -9.57 6.50 3.23
CA LEU A 88 -10.70 7.42 3.44
C LEU A 88 -11.36 7.71 2.11
N ASN A 89 -12.59 8.21 2.13
CA ASN A 89 -13.30 8.48 0.88
C ASN A 89 -13.30 9.97 0.49
N THR A 90 -13.40 10.88 1.44
CA THR A 90 -13.63 12.31 1.19
C THR A 90 -12.42 13.19 1.50
N GLY A 91 -11.28 12.62 1.83
CA GLY A 91 -10.10 13.33 2.34
C GLY A 91 -9.64 14.53 1.50
N TYR A 92 -9.77 14.47 0.17
CA TYR A 92 -9.37 15.58 -0.71
C TYR A 92 -10.43 16.70 -0.81
N THR A 93 -11.69 16.43 -0.48
CA THR A 93 -12.80 17.40 -0.52
C THR A 93 -13.32 17.78 0.87
N ALA A 94 -13.03 16.97 1.89
CA ALA A 94 -13.58 17.09 3.22
C ALA A 94 -13.11 18.37 3.94
N GLN A 95 -14.00 18.94 4.75
CA GLN A 95 -13.61 19.85 5.81
C GLN A 95 -12.82 19.07 6.88
N GLN A 96 -12.00 19.77 7.67
CA GLN A 96 -11.16 19.11 8.68
C GLN A 96 -11.97 18.20 9.62
N GLN A 97 -13.15 18.64 10.05
CA GLN A 97 -14.01 17.86 10.93
C GLN A 97 -14.49 16.53 10.30
N GLU A 98 -14.76 16.54 9.01
CA GLU A 98 -15.15 15.34 8.25
C GLU A 98 -13.99 14.36 8.15
N LEU A 99 -12.81 14.88 7.80
CA LEU A 99 -11.58 14.10 7.73
C LEU A 99 -11.23 13.46 9.08
N ASP A 100 -11.32 14.21 10.18
CA ASP A 100 -11.06 13.72 11.53
C ASP A 100 -12.06 12.60 11.91
N ALA A 101 -13.32 12.72 11.49
CA ALA A 101 -14.34 11.71 11.74
C ALA A 101 -14.09 10.42 10.94
N GLU A 102 -13.73 10.52 9.66
CA GLU A 102 -13.37 9.35 8.84
C GLU A 102 -12.11 8.68 9.36
N LEU A 103 -11.10 9.45 9.74
CA LEU A 103 -9.87 8.93 10.33
C LEU A 103 -10.12 8.20 11.64
N ALA A 104 -11.05 8.70 12.47
CA ALA A 104 -11.44 8.01 13.72
C ALA A 104 -12.09 6.65 13.41
N ILE A 105 -13.00 6.58 12.43
CA ILE A 105 -13.62 5.32 11.98
C ILE A 105 -12.56 4.38 11.40
N TRP A 106 -11.64 4.91 10.59
CA TRP A 106 -10.53 4.13 10.06
C TRP A 106 -9.70 3.48 11.17
N ASN A 107 -9.27 4.27 12.15
CA ASN A 107 -8.46 3.80 13.27
C ASN A 107 -9.19 2.76 14.12
N GLU A 108 -10.48 2.96 14.40
CA GLU A 108 -11.30 1.98 15.10
C GLU A 108 -11.43 0.67 14.29
N THR A 109 -11.62 0.78 12.99
CA THR A 109 -11.74 -0.37 12.10
C THR A 109 -10.42 -1.12 11.98
N LEU A 110 -9.31 -0.40 11.81
CA LEU A 110 -7.97 -0.99 11.76
C LEU A 110 -7.62 -1.72 13.05
N ALA A 111 -8.05 -1.23 14.21
CA ALA A 111 -7.85 -1.89 15.49
C ALA A 111 -8.51 -3.28 15.58
N LYS A 112 -9.54 -3.57 14.76
CA LYS A 112 -10.14 -4.91 14.65
C LYS A 112 -9.23 -5.90 13.93
N LEU A 113 -8.29 -5.43 13.12
CA LEU A 113 -7.29 -6.26 12.48
C LEU A 113 -6.12 -6.45 13.45
N ASP A 114 -6.11 -7.50 14.22
CA ASP A 114 -5.13 -7.78 15.29
C ASP A 114 -3.68 -7.90 14.77
N ILE A 115 -3.14 -6.78 14.24
CA ILE A 115 -1.77 -6.69 13.71
C ILE A 115 -0.74 -6.84 14.82
N HIS A 116 -1.05 -6.37 16.04
CA HIS A 116 -0.12 -6.44 17.16
C HIS A 116 0.15 -7.87 17.65
N ALA A 117 -0.86 -8.74 17.62
CA ALA A 117 -0.69 -10.13 18.00
C ALA A 117 0.01 -10.97 16.89
N LYS A 118 0.00 -10.50 15.65
CA LYS A 118 0.46 -11.26 14.48
C LYS A 118 1.86 -10.89 14.03
N THR A 119 2.21 -9.63 14.19
CA THR A 119 3.55 -9.16 13.86
C THR A 119 4.49 -9.47 15.02
N ARG A 120 5.44 -10.33 14.80
CA ARG A 120 6.43 -10.82 15.77
C ARG A 120 7.18 -9.70 16.46
N GLY A 121 6.59 -9.17 17.53
CA GLY A 121 7.17 -8.12 18.35
C GLY A 121 6.91 -6.70 17.82
N THR A 122 6.95 -5.76 18.73
CA THR A 122 6.78 -4.32 18.49
C THR A 122 8.07 -3.62 18.07
N ASP A 123 9.16 -4.35 17.90
CA ASP A 123 10.42 -3.74 17.46
C ASP A 123 10.35 -3.35 15.98
N LEU A 124 10.14 -2.05 15.76
CA LEU A 124 10.11 -1.43 14.45
C LEU A 124 11.51 -0.97 13.97
N SER A 125 12.52 -1.04 14.84
CA SER A 125 13.88 -0.58 14.50
C SER A 125 14.49 -1.40 13.36
N SER A 126 14.14 -2.69 13.27
CA SER A 126 14.58 -3.59 12.21
C SER A 126 14.03 -3.20 10.83
N PHE A 127 12.96 -2.42 10.76
CA PHE A 127 12.37 -1.97 9.49
C PHE A 127 13.21 -0.90 8.79
N LYS A 128 14.12 -0.23 9.48
CA LYS A 128 14.88 0.92 8.93
C LYS A 128 13.93 1.87 8.16
N PHE A 129 12.78 2.17 8.79
CA PHE A 129 11.72 2.95 8.17
C PHE A 129 12.15 4.40 7.96
N VAL A 130 11.91 4.91 6.76
CA VAL A 130 12.09 6.32 6.40
C VAL A 130 10.84 6.84 5.73
N SER A 131 10.45 8.08 6.03
CA SER A 131 9.35 8.77 5.38
C SER A 131 9.73 10.22 5.18
N ARG A 132 9.32 10.79 4.04
CA ARG A 132 9.68 12.14 3.64
C ARG A 132 8.55 13.13 3.98
N PRO A 133 8.84 14.28 4.61
CA PRO A 133 7.92 15.40 4.67
C PRO A 133 7.54 15.90 3.25
N TYR A 134 6.35 16.47 3.12
CA TYR A 134 5.85 16.95 1.84
C TYR A 134 4.93 18.15 2.01
N THR A 135 4.78 18.96 0.95
CA THR A 135 3.75 20.00 0.89
C THR A 135 2.52 19.45 0.22
N CYS A 136 1.38 19.46 0.91
CA CYS A 136 0.09 19.09 0.35
C CYS A 136 -0.48 20.29 -0.42
N THR A 137 -0.69 20.13 -1.72
CA THR A 137 -1.27 21.15 -2.60
C THR A 137 -2.69 20.81 -3.06
N GLN A 138 -3.16 19.61 -2.76
CA GLN A 138 -4.44 19.09 -3.20
C GLN A 138 -5.35 18.87 -1.99
N ASN A 139 -6.08 19.90 -1.59
CA ASN A 139 -7.11 19.80 -0.56
C ASN A 139 -8.18 20.86 -0.82
N LEU A 140 -9.22 20.47 -1.54
CA LEU A 140 -10.33 21.36 -1.92
C LEU A 140 -11.10 21.85 -0.69
N GLY A 141 -11.29 21.02 0.32
CA GLY A 141 -11.97 21.34 1.56
C GLY A 141 -11.27 22.46 2.37
N ARG A 142 -9.95 22.64 2.16
CA ARG A 142 -9.15 23.73 2.76
C ARG A 142 -8.87 24.88 1.79
N GLY A 143 -9.64 24.95 0.68
CA GLY A 143 -9.50 26.02 -0.32
C GLY A 143 -8.22 25.92 -1.14
N ASN A 144 -7.66 24.75 -1.32
CA ASN A 144 -6.42 24.46 -2.08
C ASN A 144 -5.20 25.27 -1.63
N LYS A 145 -5.17 25.75 -0.40
CA LYS A 145 -3.99 26.41 0.15
C LYS A 145 -2.92 25.36 0.47
N PRO A 146 -1.70 25.48 -0.04
CA PRO A 146 -0.61 24.60 0.30
C PRO A 146 -0.35 24.60 1.81
N PHE A 147 -0.05 23.43 2.38
CA PHE A 147 0.40 23.29 3.76
C PHE A 147 1.39 22.13 3.87
N ASP A 148 2.33 22.27 4.80
CA ASP A 148 3.36 21.27 5.01
C ASP A 148 2.84 20.17 5.92
N VAL A 149 3.17 18.94 5.57
CA VAL A 149 2.84 17.72 6.32
C VAL A 149 4.12 17.03 6.71
N THR A 150 4.30 16.82 8.00
CA THR A 150 5.33 15.94 8.53
C THR A 150 4.66 14.61 8.88
N PRO A 151 4.99 13.51 8.17
CA PRO A 151 4.43 12.20 8.47
C PRO A 151 4.74 11.80 9.90
N GLN A 152 3.77 11.14 10.55
CA GLN A 152 3.98 10.59 11.87
C GLN A 152 4.98 9.42 11.81
N PRO A 153 5.74 9.16 12.87
CA PRO A 153 6.55 7.95 12.98
C PRO A 153 5.68 6.70 12.87
N LEU A 154 6.24 5.63 12.31
CA LEU A 154 5.56 4.36 12.23
C LEU A 154 5.22 3.84 13.65
N ALA A 155 3.94 3.72 13.97
CA ALA A 155 3.46 3.30 15.28
C ALA A 155 3.25 1.77 15.38
N SER A 156 3.13 1.09 14.24
CA SER A 156 2.89 -0.35 14.15
C SER A 156 3.45 -0.90 12.84
N ARG A 157 3.35 -2.20 12.64
CA ARG A 157 3.69 -2.83 11.35
C ARG A 157 2.56 -2.76 10.32
N ALA A 158 1.59 -1.85 10.51
CA ALA A 158 0.64 -1.43 9.49
C ALA A 158 1.18 -0.19 8.78
N ILE A 159 1.62 -0.34 7.57
CA ILE A 159 2.11 0.76 6.73
C ILE A 159 0.96 1.22 5.85
N VAL A 160 0.61 2.50 5.94
CA VAL A 160 -0.47 3.11 5.17
C VAL A 160 0.11 4.20 4.28
N ILE A 161 -0.14 4.10 2.99
CA ILE A 161 0.22 5.16 2.05
C ILE A 161 -1.02 5.90 1.56
N GLN A 162 -0.83 7.12 1.07
CA GLN A 162 -1.90 7.92 0.53
C GLN A 162 -2.30 7.49 -0.88
N GLY A 163 -3.62 7.48 -1.13
CA GLY A 163 -4.20 7.54 -2.46
C GLY A 163 -4.68 8.96 -2.80
N ASN A 164 -5.50 9.11 -3.82
CA ASN A 164 -6.04 10.41 -4.19
C ASN A 164 -7.12 10.91 -3.22
N HIS A 165 -7.76 10.03 -2.49
CA HIS A 165 -8.77 10.38 -1.48
C HIS A 165 -8.18 10.70 -0.10
N ASP A 166 -6.93 10.34 0.19
CA ASP A 166 -6.30 10.48 1.52
C ASP A 166 -5.42 11.72 1.68
N THR A 167 -5.50 12.69 0.80
CA THR A 167 -4.51 13.77 0.74
C THR A 167 -4.47 14.63 2.01
N GLY A 168 -3.27 14.83 2.54
CA GLY A 168 -3.02 15.69 3.70
C GLY A 168 -3.25 15.04 5.06
N VAL A 169 -3.34 13.71 5.13
CA VAL A 169 -3.43 12.93 6.38
C VAL A 169 -2.01 12.61 6.86
N PRO A 170 -1.56 13.14 8.03
CA PRO A 170 -0.19 12.92 8.51
C PRO A 170 0.13 11.47 8.89
N GLU A 171 -0.90 10.70 9.24
CA GLU A 171 -0.82 9.29 9.57
C GLU A 171 -0.51 8.41 8.34
N PHE A 172 -0.79 8.91 7.14
CA PHE A 172 -0.58 8.18 5.89
C PHE A 172 0.62 8.74 5.15
N HIS A 173 1.51 7.85 4.75
CA HIS A 173 2.79 8.23 4.14
C HIS A 173 2.62 8.48 2.64
N ARG A 174 3.40 9.40 2.08
CA ARG A 174 3.51 9.61 0.63
C ARG A 174 4.69 8.84 0.07
N ASP A 175 5.89 9.33 0.38
CA ASP A 175 7.14 8.70 -0.04
C ASP A 175 7.79 8.08 1.19
N CYS A 176 7.79 6.76 1.27
CA CYS A 176 8.41 6.05 2.38
C CYS A 176 9.10 4.77 1.91
N ALA A 177 10.04 4.30 2.72
CA ALA A 177 10.70 3.04 2.45
C ALA A 177 11.05 2.31 3.75
N PHE A 178 11.04 0.98 3.70
CA PHE A 178 11.40 0.14 4.84
C PHE A 178 12.00 -1.18 4.38
N THR A 179 12.71 -1.85 5.29
CA THR A 179 13.32 -3.16 5.05
C THR A 179 12.62 -4.22 5.86
N CYS A 180 12.31 -5.36 5.27
CA CYS A 180 11.81 -6.53 5.98
C CYS A 180 12.23 -7.81 5.24
N GLY A 181 12.71 -8.81 5.96
CA GLY A 181 13.00 -10.15 5.42
C GLY A 181 13.97 -10.20 4.23
N GLY A 182 14.91 -9.25 4.14
CA GLY A 182 15.86 -9.16 3.01
C GLY A 182 15.27 -8.51 1.76
N ALA A 183 14.11 -7.84 1.86
CA ALA A 183 13.54 -7.02 0.81
C ALA A 183 13.47 -5.54 1.23
N ARG A 184 13.77 -4.63 0.29
CA ARG A 184 13.51 -3.19 0.42
C ARG A 184 12.20 -2.88 -0.25
N PHE A 185 11.28 -2.35 0.54
CA PHE A 185 9.98 -1.87 0.11
C PHE A 185 10.04 -0.36 -0.02
N ILE A 186 9.65 0.15 -1.19
CA ILE A 186 9.68 1.59 -1.48
C ILE A 186 8.29 1.97 -1.97
N ALA A 187 7.62 2.81 -1.20
CA ALA A 187 6.32 3.36 -1.56
C ALA A 187 6.46 4.82 -1.97
N PHE A 188 5.69 5.23 -2.95
CA PHE A 188 5.72 6.60 -3.43
C PHE A 188 4.33 7.11 -3.83
N PHE A 189 4.19 8.42 -3.84
CA PHE A 189 2.97 9.09 -4.22
C PHE A 189 3.07 9.63 -5.65
N ALA A 190 2.04 9.37 -6.45
CA ALA A 190 1.84 10.03 -7.72
C ALA A 190 0.74 11.09 -7.54
N ALA A 191 1.08 12.36 -7.74
CA ALA A 191 0.12 13.44 -7.60
C ALA A 191 -0.93 13.37 -8.72
N TYR A 192 -2.19 13.61 -8.38
CA TYR A 192 -3.26 13.72 -9.35
C TYR A 192 -2.95 14.82 -10.38
N VAL A 193 -3.14 14.51 -11.66
CA VAL A 193 -3.06 15.47 -12.77
C VAL A 193 -4.35 15.43 -13.56
N GLY A 194 -5.01 16.58 -13.66
CA GLY A 194 -6.23 16.75 -14.43
C GLY A 194 -5.95 16.88 -15.93
N LEU A 195 -5.28 15.87 -16.52
CA LEU A 195 -5.14 15.82 -17.96
C LEU A 195 -6.52 15.60 -18.61
N PRO A 196 -6.78 16.16 -19.81
CA PRO A 196 -8.01 15.88 -20.49
C PRO A 196 -8.15 14.37 -20.73
N PRO A 197 -9.36 13.81 -20.54
CA PRO A 197 -9.56 12.37 -20.73
C PRO A 197 -9.25 11.98 -22.17
N PRO A 198 -8.78 10.77 -22.41
CA PRO A 198 -8.63 10.24 -23.76
C PRO A 198 -9.96 10.30 -24.53
N PRO A 199 -9.94 10.39 -25.86
CA PRO A 199 -11.15 10.40 -26.66
C PRO A 199 -12.12 9.28 -26.28
N GLY A 200 -13.37 9.62 -26.03
CA GLY A 200 -14.41 8.67 -25.61
C GLY A 200 -14.47 8.31 -24.11
N LYS A 201 -13.61 8.87 -23.27
CA LYS A 201 -13.68 8.72 -21.80
C LYS A 201 -14.24 9.99 -21.17
N LYS A 202 -15.10 9.82 -20.16
CA LYS A 202 -15.68 10.97 -19.41
C LYS A 202 -14.82 11.44 -18.24
N TYR A 203 -14.01 10.53 -17.66
CA TYR A 203 -13.17 10.79 -16.47
C TYR A 203 -11.78 10.19 -16.69
N HIS A 204 -10.78 10.88 -16.22
CA HIS A 204 -9.40 10.43 -16.26
C HIS A 204 -8.68 10.89 -14.99
N SER A 205 -8.50 9.96 -14.06
CA SER A 205 -7.68 10.16 -12.87
C SER A 205 -6.30 9.61 -13.16
N THR A 206 -5.36 10.46 -13.52
CA THR A 206 -3.97 10.06 -13.76
C THR A 206 -3.07 10.57 -12.67
N GLY A 207 -2.03 9.81 -12.35
CA GLY A 207 -0.97 10.22 -11.45
C GLY A 207 0.26 10.74 -12.19
N ALA A 208 1.01 11.62 -11.56
CA ALA A 208 2.31 12.08 -12.04
C ALA A 208 3.36 12.04 -10.93
N ILE A 209 4.58 11.64 -11.28
CA ILE A 209 5.71 11.57 -10.35
C ILE A 209 6.42 12.92 -10.34
N SER A 210 6.60 13.51 -9.14
CA SER A 210 7.39 14.73 -8.98
C SER A 210 8.88 14.43 -9.07
N ASP A 211 9.69 15.49 -9.32
CA ASP A 211 11.14 15.35 -9.33
C ASP A 211 11.70 14.95 -7.95
N GLU A 212 11.08 15.44 -6.87
CA GLU A 212 11.46 15.10 -5.50
C GLU A 212 11.12 13.63 -5.17
N THR A 213 9.97 13.14 -5.63
CA THR A 213 9.61 11.72 -5.50
C THR A 213 10.55 10.84 -6.29
N LEU A 214 10.89 11.22 -7.53
CA LEU A 214 11.85 10.47 -8.34
C LEU A 214 13.26 10.42 -7.67
N ALA A 215 13.73 11.55 -7.13
CA ALA A 215 14.99 11.60 -6.40
C ALA A 215 14.96 10.74 -5.11
N PHE A 216 13.83 10.69 -4.41
CA PHE A 216 13.63 9.78 -3.29
C PHE A 216 13.75 8.32 -3.73
N LEU A 217 13.06 7.92 -4.79
CA LEU A 217 13.09 6.57 -5.34
C LEU A 217 14.51 6.15 -5.73
N GLU A 218 15.22 6.99 -6.46
CA GLU A 218 16.62 6.71 -6.86
C GLU A 218 17.52 6.52 -5.64
N ARG A 219 17.44 7.40 -4.64
CA ARG A 219 18.24 7.28 -3.42
C ARG A 219 18.00 5.96 -2.70
N GLU A 220 16.73 5.55 -2.55
CA GLU A 220 16.37 4.31 -1.85
C GLU A 220 16.78 3.05 -2.65
N MET A 221 16.68 3.08 -3.98
CA MET A 221 17.17 1.99 -4.84
C MET A 221 18.71 1.87 -4.81
N VAL A 222 19.44 3.00 -4.83
CA VAL A 222 20.90 3.01 -4.67
C VAL A 222 21.29 2.40 -3.33
N ALA A 223 20.65 2.83 -2.24
CA ALA A 223 20.93 2.32 -0.91
C ALA A 223 20.63 0.81 -0.80
N ALA A 224 19.53 0.35 -1.38
CA ALA A 224 19.17 -1.07 -1.40
C ALA A 224 20.18 -1.91 -2.19
N SER A 225 20.61 -1.44 -3.37
CA SER A 225 21.56 -2.16 -4.20
C SER A 225 22.99 -2.20 -3.60
N ALA A 226 23.32 -1.31 -2.67
CA ALA A 226 24.60 -1.29 -1.96
C ALA A 226 24.57 -2.16 -0.69
N ASP A 227 23.41 -2.59 -0.20
CA ASP A 227 23.26 -3.42 1.00
C ASP A 227 23.11 -4.90 0.62
N ALA A 228 24.20 -5.68 0.79
CA ALA A 228 24.23 -7.11 0.44
C ALA A 228 23.19 -7.96 1.20
N SER A 229 22.56 -7.44 2.26
CA SER A 229 21.45 -8.10 2.95
C SER A 229 20.11 -7.97 2.20
N ILE A 230 20.01 -7.06 1.24
CA ILE A 230 18.81 -6.82 0.44
C ILE A 230 18.91 -7.63 -0.86
N ARG A 231 17.96 -8.49 -1.10
CA ARG A 231 17.86 -9.34 -2.30
C ARG A 231 16.78 -8.88 -3.26
N HIS A 232 15.78 -8.18 -2.77
CA HIS A 232 14.61 -7.80 -3.54
C HIS A 232 14.26 -6.33 -3.32
N ILE A 233 13.83 -5.64 -4.38
CA ILE A 233 13.26 -4.29 -4.33
C ILE A 233 11.83 -4.36 -4.83
N VAL A 234 10.88 -3.98 -3.97
CA VAL A 234 9.45 -3.99 -4.23
C VAL A 234 8.91 -2.57 -4.18
N LEU A 235 8.17 -2.18 -5.20
CA LEU A 235 7.58 -0.86 -5.29
C LEU A 235 6.08 -0.87 -4.98
N PHE A 236 5.61 0.19 -4.32
CA PHE A 236 4.20 0.45 -4.08
C PHE A 236 3.82 1.86 -4.50
N CYS A 237 2.66 2.01 -5.10
CA CYS A 237 2.01 3.29 -5.33
C CYS A 237 0.51 3.04 -5.44
N HIS A 238 -0.31 4.03 -5.13
CA HIS A 238 -1.74 3.87 -5.32
C HIS A 238 -2.11 3.72 -6.80
N TRP A 239 -1.52 4.51 -7.70
CA TRP A 239 -1.75 4.44 -9.15
C TRP A 239 -0.95 3.34 -9.84
N VAL A 240 -1.49 2.85 -10.96
CA VAL A 240 -0.82 1.85 -11.82
C VAL A 240 0.28 2.49 -12.67
N ILE A 241 1.35 1.76 -12.96
CA ILE A 241 2.41 2.21 -13.86
C ILE A 241 2.23 1.69 -15.30
N ALA A 242 1.42 0.64 -15.49
CA ALA A 242 1.07 0.14 -16.81
C ALA A 242 0.39 1.24 -17.65
N PRO A 243 0.60 1.26 -18.97
CA PRO A 243 -0.09 2.20 -19.84
C PRO A 243 -1.60 1.94 -19.82
N ALA A 244 -2.38 3.00 -20.08
CA ALA A 244 -3.83 2.88 -20.17
C ALA A 244 -4.27 1.78 -21.17
N GLY A 245 -5.23 0.96 -20.76
CA GLY A 245 -5.72 -0.17 -21.51
C GLY A 245 -7.05 -0.70 -20.98
N LYS A 246 -7.37 -1.94 -21.30
CA LYS A 246 -8.63 -2.57 -20.91
C LYS A 246 -8.75 -2.71 -19.37
N ASP A 247 -7.66 -3.10 -18.73
CA ASP A 247 -7.62 -3.42 -17.29
C ASP A 247 -6.98 -2.30 -16.44
N PHE A 248 -6.41 -1.27 -17.07
CA PHE A 248 -5.72 -0.14 -16.45
C PHE A 248 -6.16 1.15 -17.11
N VAL A 249 -6.99 1.93 -16.46
CA VAL A 249 -7.59 3.13 -17.04
C VAL A 249 -7.07 4.44 -16.45
N HIS A 250 -6.39 4.39 -15.29
CA HIS A 250 -5.90 5.54 -14.55
C HIS A 250 -4.39 5.46 -14.25
N PRO A 251 -3.52 5.46 -15.27
CA PRO A 251 -2.09 5.22 -15.10
C PRO A 251 -1.33 6.44 -14.56
N ILE A 252 -0.11 6.17 -14.09
CA ILE A 252 0.93 7.19 -13.99
C ILE A 252 1.36 7.60 -15.39
N VAL A 253 1.44 8.91 -15.64
CA VAL A 253 1.79 9.49 -16.94
C VAL A 253 3.10 10.27 -16.88
N ASP A 254 3.69 10.51 -18.05
CA ASP A 254 4.86 11.40 -18.20
C ASP A 254 4.40 12.87 -18.14
N ALA A 255 4.02 13.32 -16.96
CA ALA A 255 3.66 14.70 -16.65
C ALA A 255 4.12 15.06 -15.25
N CYS A 256 4.18 16.34 -14.92
CA CYS A 256 4.37 16.81 -13.56
C CYS A 256 3.04 17.27 -12.95
N PRO A 257 2.95 17.48 -11.62
CA PRO A 257 1.74 17.94 -10.95
C PRO A 257 1.17 19.27 -11.46
N SER A 258 1.95 20.06 -12.20
CA SER A 258 1.51 21.29 -12.88
C SER A 258 0.95 21.05 -14.29
N ASN A 259 0.63 19.83 -14.66
CA ASN A 259 0.15 19.37 -15.98
C ASN A 259 1.14 19.62 -17.14
N LYS A 260 2.40 19.91 -16.84
CA LYS A 260 3.47 19.99 -17.85
C LYS A 260 4.00 18.59 -18.10
N MET A 261 4.31 18.28 -19.35
CA MET A 261 4.95 17.02 -19.71
C MET A 261 6.35 16.94 -19.08
N ASN A 262 6.65 15.78 -18.50
CA ASN A 262 7.98 15.39 -18.07
C ASN A 262 8.24 13.93 -18.48
N ASP A 263 9.37 13.37 -18.11
CA ASP A 263 9.74 11.99 -18.44
C ASP A 263 9.97 11.13 -17.17
N ASN A 264 9.39 11.54 -16.04
CA ASN A 264 9.67 10.92 -14.75
C ASN A 264 9.18 9.46 -14.67
N ARG A 265 8.08 9.10 -15.32
CA ARG A 265 7.66 7.71 -15.42
C ARG A 265 8.69 6.87 -16.17
N ARG A 266 9.22 7.37 -17.31
CA ARG A 266 10.28 6.68 -18.08
C ARG A 266 11.56 6.57 -17.28
N LYS A 267 11.96 7.63 -16.55
CA LYS A 267 13.13 7.60 -15.65
C LYS A 267 12.95 6.58 -14.54
N LEU A 268 11.76 6.50 -13.92
CA LEU A 268 11.48 5.45 -12.93
C LEU A 268 11.64 4.05 -13.51
N LEU A 269 11.11 3.78 -14.70
CA LEU A 269 11.27 2.48 -15.35
C LEU A 269 12.75 2.15 -15.63
N ALA A 270 13.54 3.14 -16.05
CA ALA A 270 14.99 2.98 -16.24
C ALA A 270 15.73 2.72 -14.91
N LEU A 271 15.32 3.36 -13.81
CA LEU A 271 15.85 3.05 -12.48
C LEU A 271 15.49 1.63 -12.04
N CYS A 272 14.25 1.19 -12.29
CA CYS A 272 13.83 -0.17 -11.99
C CYS A 272 14.65 -1.23 -12.75
N GLU A 273 14.96 -0.98 -14.02
CA GLU A 273 15.82 -1.84 -14.80
C GLU A 273 17.26 -1.85 -14.26
N LYS A 274 17.80 -0.66 -13.98
CA LYS A 274 19.18 -0.48 -13.48
C LYS A 274 19.41 -1.16 -12.14
N TYR A 275 18.44 -1.09 -11.21
CA TYR A 275 18.56 -1.58 -9.84
C TYR A 275 17.83 -2.90 -9.58
N GLY A 276 17.27 -3.52 -10.62
CA GLY A 276 16.65 -4.84 -10.52
C GLY A 276 15.38 -4.87 -9.66
N CYS A 277 14.47 -3.89 -9.82
CA CYS A 277 13.20 -3.95 -9.13
C CYS A 277 12.36 -5.13 -9.63
N ASP A 278 11.80 -5.92 -8.71
CA ASP A 278 11.09 -7.15 -9.03
C ASP A 278 9.68 -6.91 -9.54
N PHE A 279 8.88 -6.19 -8.76
CA PHE A 279 7.48 -5.93 -9.09
C PHE A 279 6.97 -4.63 -8.45
N PHE A 280 5.81 -4.23 -8.91
CA PHE A 280 5.09 -3.04 -8.51
C PHE A 280 3.66 -3.44 -8.15
N ILE A 281 3.21 -3.07 -6.96
CA ILE A 281 1.85 -3.34 -6.50
C ILE A 281 1.11 -2.02 -6.30
N ASN A 282 -0.16 -2.00 -6.72
CA ASN A 282 -1.00 -0.81 -6.67
C ASN A 282 -2.48 -1.12 -6.44
N GLY A 283 -3.27 -0.06 -6.22
CA GLY A 283 -4.72 -0.08 -6.07
C GLY A 283 -5.42 0.71 -7.17
N HIS A 284 -6.34 1.62 -6.78
CA HIS A 284 -6.98 2.65 -7.60
C HIS A 284 -7.97 2.17 -8.68
N GLU A 285 -7.69 1.08 -9.37
CA GLU A 285 -8.50 0.59 -10.50
C GLU A 285 -9.72 -0.21 -10.07
N HIS A 286 -9.86 -0.50 -8.78
CA HIS A 286 -10.95 -1.29 -8.21
C HIS A 286 -11.19 -2.64 -8.93
N ASN A 287 -10.13 -3.22 -9.49
CA ASN A 287 -10.21 -4.44 -10.29
C ASN A 287 -9.93 -5.68 -9.43
N GLY A 288 -10.99 -6.32 -8.94
CA GLY A 288 -10.88 -7.51 -8.08
C GLY A 288 -10.24 -8.75 -8.72
N ARG A 289 -9.82 -8.69 -10.00
CA ARG A 289 -9.17 -9.81 -10.71
C ARG A 289 -7.67 -9.83 -10.55
N TRP A 290 -7.08 -8.81 -9.96
CA TRP A 290 -5.64 -8.65 -9.82
C TRP A 290 -4.89 -8.81 -11.14
N PRO A 291 -5.20 -8.00 -12.15
CA PRO A 291 -4.49 -8.07 -13.42
C PRO A 291 -3.01 -7.79 -13.24
N VAL A 292 -2.21 -8.43 -14.08
CA VAL A 292 -0.76 -8.23 -14.14
C VAL A 292 -0.38 -7.79 -15.54
N ALA A 293 0.34 -6.69 -15.63
CA ALA A 293 0.96 -6.22 -16.86
C ALA A 293 2.49 -6.28 -16.77
N LYS A 294 3.15 -6.56 -17.88
CA LYS A 294 4.59 -6.36 -18.00
C LYS A 294 4.86 -4.94 -18.49
N VAL A 295 5.67 -4.20 -17.74
CA VAL A 295 6.06 -2.82 -18.05
C VAL A 295 7.57 -2.70 -17.95
N GLY A 296 8.26 -2.87 -19.06
CA GLY A 296 9.71 -3.01 -19.05
C GLY A 296 10.14 -4.20 -18.17
N PRO A 297 11.01 -4.00 -17.18
CA PRO A 297 11.46 -5.07 -16.29
C PRO A 297 10.40 -5.49 -15.26
N LEU A 298 9.44 -4.63 -14.95
CA LEU A 298 8.49 -4.81 -13.86
C LEU A 298 7.30 -5.71 -14.22
N SER A 299 6.81 -6.43 -13.22
CA SER A 299 5.43 -6.93 -13.20
C SER A 299 4.58 -5.94 -12.43
N ASP A 300 3.69 -5.23 -13.10
CA ASP A 300 2.72 -4.31 -12.51
C ASP A 300 1.46 -5.09 -12.10
N ILE A 301 1.14 -5.09 -10.82
CA ILE A 301 0.09 -5.90 -10.22
C ILE A 301 -0.93 -4.97 -9.60
N ASN A 302 -2.13 -4.91 -10.18
CA ASN A 302 -3.22 -4.17 -9.55
C ASN A 302 -4.00 -5.09 -8.62
N CYS A 303 -4.05 -4.72 -7.34
CA CYS A 303 -4.65 -5.57 -6.31
C CYS A 303 -6.15 -5.40 -6.13
N GLY A 304 -6.76 -4.52 -6.88
CA GLY A 304 -8.19 -4.22 -6.72
C GLY A 304 -8.51 -3.51 -5.40
N THR A 305 -9.78 -3.43 -5.09
CA THR A 305 -10.33 -2.74 -3.93
C THR A 305 -10.77 -3.73 -2.86
N VAL A 306 -10.78 -3.35 -1.58
CA VAL A 306 -11.52 -4.07 -0.54
C VAL A 306 -12.95 -3.57 -0.38
N THR A 307 -13.44 -2.70 -1.25
CA THR A 307 -14.83 -2.25 -1.27
C THR A 307 -15.63 -2.90 -2.40
N GLY A 308 -16.94 -2.72 -2.39
CA GLY A 308 -17.83 -3.23 -3.43
C GLY A 308 -17.96 -4.75 -3.48
N MET A 309 -18.76 -5.24 -4.40
CA MET A 309 -19.09 -6.68 -4.54
C MET A 309 -17.91 -7.53 -5.01
N THR A 310 -16.96 -6.96 -5.71
CA THR A 310 -15.76 -7.64 -6.23
C THR A 310 -14.54 -7.46 -5.33
N GLY A 311 -14.73 -6.90 -4.15
CA GLY A 311 -13.65 -6.59 -3.21
C GLY A 311 -12.78 -7.79 -2.87
N SER A 312 -11.47 -7.55 -2.79
CA SER A 312 -10.46 -8.57 -2.55
C SER A 312 -9.27 -8.02 -1.79
N PHE A 313 -8.52 -8.91 -1.14
CA PHE A 313 -7.26 -8.62 -0.48
C PHE A 313 -6.24 -9.73 -0.79
N GLY A 314 -4.99 -9.51 -0.53
CA GLY A 314 -3.92 -10.47 -0.80
C GLY A 314 -3.07 -10.79 0.41
N ILE A 315 -2.68 -12.04 0.53
CA ILE A 315 -1.53 -12.46 1.35
C ILE A 315 -0.39 -12.74 0.38
N VAL A 316 0.66 -11.94 0.48
CA VAL A 316 1.81 -12.01 -0.42
C VAL A 316 2.98 -12.64 0.31
N GLU A 317 3.59 -13.64 -0.31
CA GLU A 317 4.82 -14.27 0.17
C GLU A 317 5.97 -13.94 -0.78
N ILE A 318 7.10 -13.55 -0.23
CA ILE A 318 8.34 -13.35 -1.00
C ILE A 318 9.30 -14.49 -0.64
N HIS A 319 9.56 -15.31 -1.63
CA HIS A 319 10.56 -16.38 -1.63
C HIS A 319 11.84 -15.88 -2.33
N PRO A 320 12.96 -16.61 -2.23
CA PRO A 320 14.21 -16.19 -2.89
C PRO A 320 14.11 -16.02 -4.42
N ASP A 321 13.21 -16.75 -5.06
CA ASP A 321 13.09 -16.85 -6.53
C ASP A 321 11.71 -16.48 -7.07
N LYS A 322 10.74 -16.25 -6.20
CA LYS A 322 9.36 -15.90 -6.61
C LYS A 322 8.59 -15.14 -5.54
N ALA A 323 7.60 -14.39 -5.96
CA ALA A 323 6.52 -13.90 -5.12
C ALA A 323 5.24 -14.71 -5.36
N VAL A 324 4.54 -15.06 -4.28
CA VAL A 324 3.28 -15.81 -4.33
C VAL A 324 2.16 -14.92 -3.80
N PHE A 325 1.18 -14.65 -4.63
CA PHE A 325 0.00 -13.84 -4.32
C PHE A 325 -1.18 -14.75 -4.07
N ASN A 326 -1.56 -14.93 -2.81
CA ASN A 326 -2.78 -15.63 -2.44
C ASN A 326 -3.89 -14.60 -2.29
N VAL A 327 -4.78 -14.57 -3.27
CA VAL A 327 -5.86 -13.57 -3.37
C VAL A 327 -7.14 -14.14 -2.79
N TYR A 328 -7.77 -13.35 -1.92
CA TYR A 328 -9.01 -13.68 -1.24
C TYR A 328 -10.09 -12.67 -1.62
N ASN A 329 -11.34 -13.13 -1.76
CA ASN A 329 -12.45 -12.19 -1.73
C ASN A 329 -12.66 -11.69 -0.31
N ARG A 330 -13.19 -10.47 -0.18
CA ARG A 330 -13.67 -9.96 1.09
C ARG A 330 -15.05 -10.52 1.44
N ALA A 331 -15.52 -10.29 2.68
CA ALA A 331 -16.92 -10.43 3.01
C ALA A 331 -17.79 -9.46 2.19
N VAL A 332 -19.02 -9.81 1.93
CA VAL A 332 -20.06 -8.93 1.38
C VAL A 332 -21.24 -8.96 2.32
N ALA A 333 -21.74 -7.79 2.67
CA ALA A 333 -22.89 -7.64 3.53
C ALA A 333 -23.87 -6.61 2.93
N GLU A 334 -25.14 -6.80 3.22
CA GLU A 334 -26.25 -5.92 2.84
C GLU A 334 -27.10 -5.64 4.07
N GLU A 335 -27.70 -4.46 4.15
CA GLU A 335 -28.72 -4.19 5.13
C GLU A 335 -30.08 -4.64 4.60
N LYS A 336 -30.78 -5.47 5.38
CA LYS A 336 -32.14 -5.92 5.12
C LYS A 336 -32.95 -5.76 6.39
N ASP A 337 -34.04 -5.01 6.31
CA ASP A 337 -34.95 -4.79 7.43
C ASP A 337 -34.25 -4.30 8.72
N GLY A 338 -33.26 -3.42 8.58
CA GLY A 338 -32.46 -2.89 9.68
C GLY A 338 -31.41 -3.87 10.26
N ALA A 339 -31.20 -5.02 9.63
CA ALA A 339 -30.20 -6.00 10.03
C ALA A 339 -29.10 -6.17 8.96
N ILE A 340 -27.85 -6.36 9.40
CA ILE A 340 -26.74 -6.69 8.51
C ILE A 340 -26.77 -8.18 8.19
N VAL A 341 -26.90 -8.50 6.90
CA VAL A 341 -26.90 -9.87 6.37
C VAL A 341 -25.67 -10.09 5.52
N TYR A 342 -24.84 -11.06 5.89
CA TYR A 342 -23.65 -11.43 5.09
C TYR A 342 -24.05 -12.35 3.94
N THR A 343 -23.89 -11.86 2.70
CA THR A 343 -24.21 -12.62 1.48
C THR A 343 -23.00 -13.39 0.95
N ARG A 344 -21.79 -13.04 1.40
CA ARG A 344 -20.55 -13.77 1.12
C ARG A 344 -19.56 -13.65 2.27
N LEU A 345 -18.91 -14.73 2.63
CA LEU A 345 -17.79 -14.75 3.58
C LEU A 345 -16.45 -14.78 2.81
N PRO A 346 -15.36 -14.32 3.43
CA PRO A 346 -14.05 -14.37 2.79
C PRO A 346 -13.62 -15.80 2.46
N SER A 347 -13.02 -15.97 1.30
CA SER A 347 -12.42 -17.25 0.87
C SER A 347 -11.33 -16.98 -0.16
N ARG A 348 -10.37 -17.90 -0.28
CA ARG A 348 -9.32 -17.79 -1.29
C ARG A 348 -9.90 -17.95 -2.69
N LEU A 349 -9.63 -16.99 -3.57
CA LEU A 349 -10.06 -17.00 -4.96
C LEU A 349 -9.08 -17.75 -5.85
N PHE A 350 -7.80 -17.39 -5.77
CA PHE A 350 -6.74 -18.00 -6.56
C PHE A 350 -5.36 -17.72 -5.93
N THR A 351 -4.37 -18.41 -6.46
CA THR A 351 -2.95 -18.15 -6.20
C THR A 351 -2.28 -17.79 -7.52
N ARG A 352 -1.36 -16.82 -7.48
CA ARG A 352 -0.53 -16.42 -8.61
C ARG A 352 0.93 -16.37 -8.17
N GLU A 353 1.83 -16.88 -9.02
CA GLU A 353 3.26 -16.78 -8.81
C GLU A 353 3.89 -15.81 -9.82
N ILE A 354 4.86 -15.04 -9.36
CA ILE A 354 5.66 -14.13 -10.17
C ILE A 354 7.12 -14.45 -9.91
N PRO A 355 7.89 -14.85 -10.95
CA PRO A 355 9.32 -15.08 -10.80
C PRO A 355 10.04 -13.80 -10.37
N LEU A 356 10.97 -13.95 -9.44
CA LEU A 356 11.84 -12.88 -8.95
C LEU A 356 13.28 -13.14 -9.39
N LYS A 357 14.06 -12.06 -9.50
CA LYS A 357 15.50 -12.12 -9.75
C LYS A 357 16.18 -11.34 -8.62
N PRO A 358 16.92 -12.02 -7.74
CA PRO A 358 17.69 -11.32 -6.72
C PRO A 358 18.65 -10.30 -7.33
N ILE A 359 18.85 -9.17 -6.67
CA ILE A 359 19.73 -8.09 -7.13
C ILE A 359 21.22 -8.39 -6.87
N HIS A 360 21.51 -9.46 -6.11
CA HIS A 360 22.87 -9.97 -5.81
C HIS A 360 22.96 -11.47 -6.05
#